data_a02b8d870be748bc14f8006e62d23e9e
#
_entry.id   a02b8d870be748bc14f8006e62d23e9e
#
_cell.length_a   1.000
_cell.length_b   1.000
_cell.length_c   1.000
_cell.angle_alpha   90.00
_cell.angle_beta   90.00
_cell.angle_gamma   90.00
#
_symmetry.space_group_name_H-M   'P 1'
#
loop_
_entity.id
_entity.type
_entity.pdbx_description
1 polymer ?
#
loop_
_entity_poly.entity_id
_entity_poly.type
_entity_poly.pdbx_seq_one_letter_code
_entity_poly.pdbx_strand_id
1 'polypeptide(L)'
;MKNNIFKVWFSEFRKPWKYINFYGYLIISIFFGGFGVFYTIWSESNANVFNSWKVAESLITYSLAILFPSLIYIYGDDVDDVKGRNIWTIIVFIAIPTILAILALSLENWYLTISCVLISFIAWVIANHDNKVFSEETFSEHVRNETQNKHCQNWND
;
A
#
# COMPACT_ATOMS: atom_id res chain seq x y z
N MET A 1 -2.74 15.50 -25.75
CA MET A 1 -2.97 16.31 -24.50
C MET A 1 -2.11 15.71 -23.41
N LYS A 2 -1.11 16.43 -22.86
CA LYS A 2 -0.32 15.93 -21.73
C LYS A 2 -1.24 15.91 -20.49
N ASN A 3 -1.76 14.75 -20.15
CA ASN A 3 -2.45 14.57 -18.87
C ASN A 3 -1.47 14.89 -17.75
N ASN A 4 -1.84 15.84 -16.90
CA ASN A 4 -1.00 16.26 -15.78
C ASN A 4 -0.88 15.05 -14.81
N ILE A 5 0.32 14.49 -14.66
CA ILE A 5 0.61 13.30 -13.85
C ILE A 5 -0.02 13.41 -12.44
N PHE A 6 0.01 14.59 -11.83
CA PHE A 6 -0.61 14.83 -10.52
C PHE A 6 -2.13 14.63 -10.51
N LYS A 7 -2.83 14.99 -11.60
CA LYS A 7 -4.28 14.75 -11.70
C LYS A 7 -4.59 13.26 -11.79
N VAL A 8 -3.74 12.49 -12.47
CA VAL A 8 -3.89 11.03 -12.58
C VAL A 8 -3.68 10.40 -11.21
N TRP A 9 -2.57 10.69 -10.53
CA TRP A 9 -2.30 10.17 -9.18
C TRP A 9 -3.39 10.52 -8.16
N PHE A 10 -3.89 11.76 -8.22
CA PHE A 10 -4.97 12.18 -7.32
C PHE A 10 -6.27 11.44 -7.61
N SER A 11 -6.58 11.18 -8.89
CA SER A 11 -7.73 10.37 -9.29
C SER A 11 -7.58 8.93 -8.81
N GLU A 12 -6.39 8.33 -9.00
CA GLU A 12 -6.07 6.95 -8.57
C GLU A 12 -6.13 6.82 -7.04
N PHE A 13 -5.59 7.79 -6.31
CA PHE A 13 -5.67 7.82 -4.84
C PHE A 13 -7.12 7.84 -4.33
N ARG A 14 -8.05 8.50 -5.05
CA ARG A 14 -9.45 8.60 -4.62
C ARG A 14 -10.30 7.38 -4.94
N LYS A 15 -9.92 6.57 -5.91
CA LYS A 15 -10.73 5.40 -6.37
C LYS A 15 -10.99 4.38 -5.26
N PRO A 16 -9.97 3.87 -4.51
CA PRO A 16 -10.17 2.79 -3.53
C PRO A 16 -11.14 3.17 -2.41
N TRP A 17 -11.19 4.44 -2.03
CA TRP A 17 -12.04 4.93 -0.94
C TRP A 17 -13.55 4.81 -1.20
N LYS A 18 -13.95 4.44 -2.41
CA LYS A 18 -15.35 4.19 -2.75
C LYS A 18 -15.81 2.77 -2.40
N TYR A 19 -14.88 1.86 -2.19
CA TYR A 19 -15.15 0.44 -1.98
C TYR A 19 -15.09 0.08 -0.50
N ILE A 20 -16.15 -0.55 0.03
CA ILE A 20 -16.20 -0.96 1.45
C ILE A 20 -15.12 -1.99 1.77
N ASN A 21 -14.83 -2.89 0.84
CA ASN A 21 -13.81 -3.93 0.99
C ASN A 21 -12.40 -3.34 1.18
N PHE A 22 -12.15 -2.14 0.62
CA PHE A 22 -10.87 -1.44 0.81
C PHE A 22 -10.63 -1.06 2.28
N TYR A 23 -11.68 -0.65 3.00
CA TYR A 23 -11.55 -0.32 4.43
C TYR A 23 -11.22 -1.56 5.26
N GLY A 24 -11.85 -2.71 4.94
CA GLY A 24 -11.50 -3.98 5.58
C GLY A 24 -10.03 -4.35 5.35
N TYR A 25 -9.58 -4.27 4.11
CA TYR A 25 -8.18 -4.53 3.75
C TYR A 25 -7.19 -3.56 4.41
N LEU A 26 -7.54 -2.27 4.48
CA LEU A 26 -6.76 -1.24 5.16
C LEU A 26 -6.61 -1.57 6.65
N ILE A 27 -7.71 -1.92 7.33
CA ILE A 27 -7.70 -2.29 8.75
C ILE A 27 -6.81 -3.52 8.97
N ILE A 28 -6.99 -4.57 8.15
CA ILE A 28 -6.16 -5.78 8.22
C ILE A 28 -4.68 -5.45 8.00
N SER A 29 -4.35 -4.64 7.00
CA SER A 29 -2.96 -4.24 6.71
C SER A 29 -2.34 -3.44 7.85
N ILE A 30 -3.10 -2.53 8.47
CA ILE A 30 -2.61 -1.74 9.62
C ILE A 30 -2.41 -2.64 10.84
N PHE A 31 -3.38 -3.52 11.16
CA PHE A 31 -3.28 -4.37 12.34
C PHE A 31 -2.19 -5.43 12.21
N PHE A 32 -2.21 -6.22 11.14
CA PHE A 32 -1.23 -7.31 10.97
C PHE A 32 0.13 -6.80 10.50
N GLY A 33 0.16 -5.86 9.55
CA GLY A 33 1.41 -5.28 9.08
C GLY A 33 2.06 -4.38 10.13
N GLY A 34 1.25 -3.60 10.87
CA GLY A 34 1.71 -2.70 11.93
C GLY A 34 2.00 -3.39 13.27
N PHE A 35 1.83 -4.70 13.38
CA PHE A 35 2.02 -5.42 14.66
C PHE A 35 3.39 -5.16 15.30
N GLY A 36 4.45 -5.11 14.50
CA GLY A 36 5.80 -4.80 14.98
C GLY A 36 5.89 -3.41 15.62
N VAL A 37 5.19 -2.42 15.05
CA VAL A 37 5.14 -1.05 15.61
C VAL A 37 4.38 -1.05 16.93
N PHE A 38 3.21 -1.70 16.99
CA PHE A 38 2.44 -1.82 18.23
C PHE A 38 3.20 -2.54 19.32
N TYR A 39 3.89 -3.62 18.97
CA TYR A 39 4.75 -4.35 19.91
C TYR A 39 5.89 -3.47 20.44
N THR A 40 6.53 -2.68 19.57
CA THR A 40 7.60 -1.75 20.00
C THR A 40 7.05 -0.69 20.95
N ILE A 41 5.88 -0.09 20.64
CA ILE A 41 5.23 0.89 21.53
C ILE A 41 4.96 0.25 22.89
N TRP A 42 4.38 -0.93 22.91
CA TRP A 42 4.06 -1.64 24.14
C TRP A 42 5.32 -2.00 24.94
N SER A 43 6.37 -2.50 24.28
CA SER A 43 7.64 -2.86 24.91
C SER A 43 8.33 -1.64 25.53
N GLU A 44 8.42 -0.53 24.78
CA GLU A 44 9.05 0.70 25.27
C GLU A 44 8.20 1.37 26.39
N SER A 45 6.87 1.23 26.34
CA SER A 45 6.01 1.73 27.44
C SER A 45 6.21 0.99 28.75
N ASN A 46 6.68 -0.25 28.71
CA ASN A 46 7.00 -1.04 29.90
C ASN A 46 8.47 -0.92 30.31
N ALA A 47 9.30 -0.22 29.55
CA ALA A 47 10.70 0.04 29.88
C ALA A 47 10.84 1.14 30.94
N ASN A 48 11.90 1.12 31.73
CA ASN A 48 12.18 2.14 32.74
C ASN A 48 12.36 3.54 32.13
N VAL A 49 12.82 3.59 30.88
CA VAL A 49 13.01 4.82 30.10
C VAL A 49 12.42 4.60 28.72
N PHE A 50 11.39 5.37 28.38
CA PHE A 50 10.73 5.30 27.07
C PHE A 50 11.62 5.87 25.97
N ASN A 51 12.02 5.03 25.01
CA ASN A 51 12.78 5.48 23.85
C ASN A 51 11.86 5.65 22.63
N SER A 52 11.41 6.87 22.40
CA SER A 52 10.53 7.21 21.27
C SER A 52 11.18 6.93 19.92
N TRP A 53 12.51 6.95 19.83
CA TRP A 53 13.23 6.74 18.59
C TRP A 53 13.10 5.29 18.06
N LYS A 54 13.10 4.29 18.94
CA LYS A 54 12.81 2.91 18.54
C LYS A 54 11.44 2.74 17.89
N VAL A 55 10.44 3.53 18.33
CA VAL A 55 9.13 3.56 17.68
C VAL A 55 9.23 4.16 16.27
N ALA A 56 10.01 5.23 16.09
CA ALA A 56 10.27 5.82 14.77
C ALA A 56 10.96 4.83 13.82
N GLU A 57 11.97 4.09 14.29
CA GLU A 57 12.65 3.04 13.51
C GLU A 57 11.67 1.94 13.06
N SER A 58 10.80 1.47 13.96
CA SER A 58 9.76 0.50 13.63
C SER A 58 8.77 1.03 12.60
N LEU A 59 8.36 2.31 12.70
CA LEU A 59 7.48 2.96 11.72
C LEU A 59 8.13 3.07 10.34
N ILE A 60 9.41 3.44 10.27
CA ILE A 60 10.17 3.49 9.02
C ILE A 60 10.27 2.10 8.40
N THR A 61 10.64 1.09 9.19
CA THR A 61 10.75 -0.29 8.72
C THR A 61 9.41 -0.79 8.17
N TYR A 62 8.32 -0.55 8.89
CA TYR A 62 6.98 -0.92 8.45
C TYR A 62 6.59 -0.20 7.16
N SER A 63 6.84 1.11 7.06
CA SER A 63 6.48 1.89 5.87
C SER A 63 7.23 1.43 4.62
N LEU A 64 8.50 1.03 4.75
CA LEU A 64 9.26 0.44 3.65
C LEU A 64 8.74 -0.97 3.31
N ALA A 65 8.37 -1.77 4.32
CA ALA A 65 7.84 -3.13 4.11
C ALA A 65 6.52 -3.15 3.33
N ILE A 66 5.65 -2.15 3.49
CA ILE A 66 4.42 -2.03 2.68
C ILE A 66 4.69 -1.40 1.31
N LEU A 67 5.73 -0.59 1.18
CA LEU A 67 6.10 0.06 -0.07
C LEU A 67 6.56 -0.96 -1.11
N PHE A 68 7.47 -1.87 -0.75
CA PHE A 68 8.08 -2.81 -1.70
C PHE A 68 7.07 -3.73 -2.43
N PRO A 69 6.13 -4.41 -1.77
CA PRO A 69 5.11 -5.21 -2.46
C PRO A 69 4.23 -4.36 -3.39
N SER A 70 3.95 -3.12 -3.01
CA SER A 70 3.14 -2.20 -3.82
C SER A 70 3.75 -1.90 -5.19
N LEU A 71 5.08 -1.97 -5.28
CA LEU A 71 5.80 -1.75 -6.54
C LEU A 71 5.57 -2.85 -7.56
N ILE A 72 5.40 -4.09 -7.11
CA ILE A 72 5.14 -5.24 -7.99
C ILE A 72 3.83 -5.01 -8.74
N TYR A 73 2.82 -4.44 -8.08
CA TYR A 73 1.55 -4.12 -8.71
C TYR A 73 1.65 -2.96 -9.71
N ILE A 74 2.47 -1.94 -9.42
CA ILE A 74 2.68 -0.80 -10.33
C ILE A 74 3.48 -1.24 -11.57
N TYR A 75 4.32 -2.27 -11.44
CA TYR A 75 5.22 -2.74 -12.51
C TYR A 75 4.59 -3.83 -13.39
N GLY A 76 3.60 -4.56 -12.86
CA GLY A 76 3.01 -5.74 -13.51
C GLY A 76 1.94 -5.45 -14.55
N ASP A 77 1.45 -4.22 -14.67
CA ASP A 77 0.48 -3.85 -15.70
C ASP A 77 1.20 -3.53 -17.01
N ASP A 78 1.25 -4.54 -17.89
CA ASP A 78 1.77 -4.48 -19.28
C ASP A 78 0.88 -3.63 -20.21
N VAL A 79 0.74 -2.34 -19.93
CA VAL A 79 0.08 -1.43 -20.86
C VAL A 79 1.13 -0.53 -21.51
N ASP A 80 1.33 -0.72 -22.80
CA ASP A 80 2.36 -0.06 -23.62
C ASP A 80 2.40 1.49 -23.56
N ASP A 81 1.32 2.11 -23.13
CA ASP A 81 1.20 3.59 -23.02
C ASP A 81 1.77 4.16 -21.70
N VAL A 82 2.32 3.32 -20.83
CA VAL A 82 2.60 3.63 -19.43
C VAL A 82 4.10 3.75 -19.10
N LYS A 83 5.03 3.45 -20.03
CA LYS A 83 6.47 3.41 -19.72
C LYS A 83 7.01 4.70 -19.08
N GLY A 84 6.62 5.87 -19.58
CA GLY A 84 7.06 7.14 -19.00
C GLY A 84 6.45 7.43 -17.61
N ARG A 85 5.21 7.04 -17.40
CA ARG A 85 4.50 7.21 -16.11
C ARG A 85 5.12 6.32 -15.04
N ASN A 86 5.45 5.08 -15.38
CA ASN A 86 6.02 4.11 -14.45
C ASN A 86 7.38 4.55 -13.90
N ILE A 87 8.26 5.10 -14.75
CA ILE A 87 9.57 5.59 -14.30
C ILE A 87 9.42 6.72 -13.27
N TRP A 88 8.58 7.71 -13.53
CA TRP A 88 8.35 8.81 -12.59
C TRP A 88 7.67 8.34 -11.30
N THR A 89 6.75 7.38 -11.39
CA THR A 89 6.11 6.77 -10.23
C THR A 89 7.13 6.03 -9.37
N ILE A 90 8.04 5.27 -9.98
CA ILE A 90 9.14 4.60 -9.29
C ILE A 90 10.03 5.63 -8.58
N ILE A 91 10.48 6.67 -9.28
CA ILE A 91 11.36 7.69 -8.68
C ILE A 91 10.67 8.35 -7.47
N VAL A 92 9.42 8.78 -7.61
CA VAL A 92 8.72 9.51 -6.55
C VAL A 92 8.35 8.60 -5.37
N PHE A 93 7.84 7.40 -5.64
CA PHE A 93 7.30 6.54 -4.58
C PHE A 93 8.29 5.52 -4.03
N ILE A 94 9.47 5.38 -4.60
CA ILE A 94 10.55 4.55 -4.03
C ILE A 94 11.71 5.40 -3.57
N ALA A 95 12.30 6.16 -4.50
CA ALA A 95 13.54 6.87 -4.19
C ALA A 95 13.33 7.90 -3.08
N ILE A 96 12.24 8.68 -3.13
CA ILE A 96 11.96 9.70 -2.12
C ILE A 96 11.76 9.10 -0.73
N PRO A 97 10.84 8.12 -0.50
CA PRO A 97 10.69 7.51 0.82
C PRO A 97 11.96 6.82 1.33
N THR A 98 12.72 6.18 0.45
CA THR A 98 13.98 5.53 0.84
C THR A 98 15.02 6.55 1.29
N ILE A 99 15.17 7.66 0.57
CA ILE A 99 16.06 8.75 0.96
C ILE A 99 15.60 9.38 2.28
N LEU A 100 14.30 9.63 2.42
CA LEU A 100 13.73 10.16 3.66
C LEU A 100 13.95 9.22 4.84
N ALA A 101 13.83 7.90 4.64
CA ALA A 101 14.09 6.90 5.66
C ALA A 101 15.55 6.95 6.13
N ILE A 102 16.50 6.99 5.19
CA ILE A 102 17.93 7.10 5.50
C ILE A 102 18.24 8.39 6.27
N LEU A 103 17.71 9.52 5.81
CA LEU A 103 17.89 10.81 6.47
C LEU A 103 17.21 10.84 7.85
N ALA A 104 16.02 10.27 7.98
CA ALA A 104 15.32 10.17 9.26
C ALA A 104 16.13 9.39 10.27
N LEU A 105 16.68 8.22 9.88
CA LEU A 105 17.52 7.38 10.72
C LEU A 105 18.85 8.07 11.09
N SER A 106 19.46 8.78 10.14
CA SER A 106 20.75 9.45 10.36
C SER A 106 20.65 10.69 11.25
N LEU A 107 19.53 11.40 11.18
CA LEU A 107 19.33 12.68 11.88
C LEU A 107 18.38 12.57 13.09
N GLU A 108 17.89 11.35 13.38
CA GLU A 108 16.89 11.08 14.43
C GLU A 108 15.71 12.05 14.40
N ASN A 109 15.19 12.31 13.19
CA ASN A 109 14.21 13.37 12.94
C ASN A 109 12.80 12.83 12.68
N TRP A 110 11.88 13.11 13.61
CA TRP A 110 10.49 12.70 13.53
C TRP A 110 9.71 13.28 12.33
N TYR A 111 10.04 14.50 11.88
CA TYR A 111 9.38 15.09 10.70
C TYR A 111 9.69 14.29 9.43
N LEU A 112 10.95 13.85 9.29
CA LEU A 112 11.36 13.01 8.18
C LEU A 112 10.70 11.62 8.25
N THR A 113 10.60 11.05 9.46
CA THR A 113 9.90 9.78 9.71
C THR A 113 8.43 9.88 9.27
N ILE A 114 7.70 10.89 9.74
CA ILE A 114 6.29 11.09 9.38
C ILE A 114 6.14 11.30 7.87
N SER A 115 7.02 12.09 7.24
CA SER A 115 6.99 12.31 5.80
C SER A 115 7.22 11.01 5.01
N CYS A 116 8.17 10.17 5.44
CA CYS A 116 8.41 8.86 4.86
C CYS A 116 7.17 7.97 4.95
N VAL A 117 6.54 7.86 6.12
CA VAL A 117 5.33 7.06 6.36
C VAL A 117 4.17 7.55 5.48
N LEU A 118 3.93 8.86 5.41
CA LEU A 118 2.84 9.43 4.60
C LEU A 118 3.03 9.15 3.11
N ILE A 119 4.23 9.35 2.57
CA ILE A 119 4.49 9.09 1.15
C ILE A 119 4.37 7.60 0.84
N SER A 120 4.88 6.73 1.72
CA SER A 120 4.74 5.28 1.57
C SER A 120 3.27 4.84 1.61
N PHE A 121 2.46 5.43 2.48
CA PHE A 121 1.03 5.16 2.56
C PHE A 121 0.30 5.61 1.29
N ILE A 122 0.59 6.82 0.78
CA ILE A 122 0.01 7.31 -0.47
C ILE A 122 0.38 6.38 -1.64
N ALA A 123 1.64 5.98 -1.73
CA ALA A 123 2.12 5.03 -2.74
C ALA A 123 1.37 3.69 -2.66
N TRP A 124 1.17 3.17 -1.44
CA TRP A 124 0.43 1.94 -1.21
C TRP A 124 -1.04 2.05 -1.65
N VAL A 125 -1.73 3.15 -1.34
CA VAL A 125 -3.11 3.39 -1.78
C VAL A 125 -3.19 3.46 -3.31
N ILE A 126 -2.27 4.17 -3.97
CA ILE A 126 -2.22 4.28 -5.42
C ILE A 126 -1.93 2.93 -6.06
N ALA A 127 -1.02 2.14 -5.51
CA ALA A 127 -0.70 0.81 -6.03
C ALA A 127 -1.88 -0.16 -5.99
N ASN A 128 -2.77 0.01 -5.00
CA ASN A 128 -3.93 -0.85 -4.81
C ASN A 128 -5.23 -0.29 -5.44
N HIS A 129 -5.16 0.79 -6.24
CA HIS A 129 -6.36 1.46 -6.76
C HIS A 129 -7.18 0.62 -7.75
N ASP A 130 -6.54 -0.23 -8.52
CA ASP A 130 -7.16 -1.13 -9.51
C ASP A 130 -7.21 -2.59 -9.03
N ASN A 131 -6.96 -2.85 -7.74
CA ASN A 131 -7.01 -4.20 -7.21
C ASN A 131 -8.44 -4.73 -7.27
N LYS A 132 -8.66 -5.71 -8.15
CA LYS A 132 -9.98 -6.34 -8.43
C LYS A 132 -10.63 -6.94 -7.18
N VAL A 133 -9.86 -7.25 -6.15
CA VAL A 133 -10.35 -7.78 -4.87
C VAL A 133 -11.30 -6.78 -4.17
N PHE A 134 -11.18 -5.49 -4.46
CA PHE A 134 -12.04 -4.46 -3.84
C PHE A 134 -13.35 -4.22 -4.60
N SER A 135 -13.46 -4.62 -5.86
CA SER A 135 -14.71 -4.46 -6.61
C SER A 135 -15.70 -5.58 -6.27
N GLU A 136 -16.86 -5.22 -5.74
CA GLU A 136 -17.94 -6.18 -5.41
C GLU A 136 -18.41 -6.95 -6.66
N GLU A 137 -18.37 -6.33 -7.83
CA GLU A 137 -18.75 -6.97 -9.11
C GLU A 137 -17.86 -8.19 -9.41
N THR A 138 -16.54 -8.08 -9.19
CA THR A 138 -15.61 -9.17 -9.50
C THR A 138 -15.75 -10.34 -8.55
N PHE A 139 -16.08 -10.11 -7.27
CA PHE A 139 -16.31 -11.20 -6.31
C PHE A 139 -17.61 -11.93 -6.63
N SER A 140 -18.69 -11.20 -6.89
CA SER A 140 -19.99 -11.78 -7.26
C SER A 140 -19.93 -12.51 -8.60
N GLU A 141 -19.21 -11.99 -9.60
CA GLU A 141 -18.99 -12.65 -10.88
C GLU A 141 -18.12 -13.90 -10.75
N HIS A 142 -17.06 -13.88 -9.93
CA HIS A 142 -16.21 -15.04 -9.71
C HIS A 142 -16.98 -16.18 -9.02
N VAL A 143 -17.72 -15.87 -7.95
CA VAL A 143 -18.61 -16.83 -7.27
C VAL A 143 -19.70 -17.35 -8.20
N ARG A 144 -20.29 -16.51 -9.03
CA ARG A 144 -21.31 -16.88 -10.00
C ARG A 144 -20.75 -17.81 -11.08
N ASN A 145 -19.58 -17.51 -11.62
CA ASN A 145 -18.92 -18.31 -12.65
C ASN A 145 -18.46 -19.67 -12.09
N GLU A 146 -17.93 -19.72 -10.87
CA GLU A 146 -17.59 -21.00 -10.22
C GLU A 146 -18.83 -21.83 -9.95
N THR A 147 -19.94 -21.23 -9.51
CA THR A 147 -21.18 -21.93 -9.23
C THR A 147 -21.81 -22.44 -10.53
N GLN A 148 -21.80 -21.66 -11.61
CA GLN A 148 -22.28 -22.11 -12.93
C GLN A 148 -21.44 -23.26 -13.49
N ASN A 149 -20.11 -23.16 -13.41
CA ASN A 149 -19.22 -24.24 -13.90
C ASN A 149 -19.41 -25.54 -13.12
N LYS A 150 -19.61 -25.50 -11.82
CA LYS A 150 -19.91 -26.69 -11.00
C LYS A 150 -21.28 -27.29 -11.34
N HIS A 151 -22.28 -26.49 -11.63
CA HIS A 151 -23.59 -26.99 -12.05
C HIS A 151 -23.57 -27.62 -13.45
N CYS A 152 -22.83 -27.06 -14.40
CA CYS A 152 -22.72 -27.62 -15.75
C CYS A 152 -21.93 -28.93 -15.80
N GLN A 153 -20.99 -29.17 -14.88
CA GLN A 153 -20.26 -30.44 -14.80
C GLN A 153 -21.08 -31.59 -14.21
N ASN A 154 -22.02 -31.32 -13.33
CA ASN A 154 -22.87 -32.37 -12.72
C ASN A 154 -24.06 -32.82 -13.58
N TRP A 155 -24.26 -32.26 -14.77
CA TRP A 155 -25.37 -32.68 -15.67
C TRP A 155 -24.91 -33.55 -16.84
N ASN A 156 -23.61 -33.83 -16.97
CA ASN A 156 -23.02 -34.63 -18.04
C ASN A 156 -22.51 -36.01 -17.56
N ASP A 157 -22.74 -36.38 -16.28
CA ASP A 157 -22.55 -37.69 -15.70
C ASP A 157 -23.92 -38.34 -15.45
#